data_6ffb299d861b9471bf6309305d7d1406
#
_entry.id   6ffb299d861b9471bf6309305d7d1406
#
_cell.length_a   1.000
_cell.length_b   1.000
_cell.length_c   1.000
_cell.angle_alpha   90.00
_cell.angle_beta   90.00
_cell.angle_gamma   90.00
#
_symmetry.space_group_name_H-M   'P 1'
#
loop_
_entity.id
_entity.type
_entity.pdbx_description
1 polymer ?
#
loop_
_entity_poly.entity_id
_entity_poly.type
_entity_poly.pdbx_seq_one_letter_code
_entity_poly.pdbx_strand_id
1 'polypeptide(L)'
;MTADEYLRFIAQLSNISNEQLENHLTFFSRFIGADILGANMLIRNLSAGNKQKVGIVAAFLLHPSLVLLDEPFNFLDPSSQNILKYLLQAYSEEHQAIVIISSHNIQHTIDISQRILLLEKGKIIKDLDNTNKVADAELQTYFES
;
A
#
# COMPACT_ATOMS: atom_id res chain seq x y z
N MET A 1 17.35 -9.68 11.46
CA MET A 1 16.95 -8.27 11.47
C MET A 1 15.49 -8.20 11.85
N THR A 2 15.15 -7.37 12.82
CA THR A 2 13.77 -7.01 13.20
C THR A 2 13.19 -5.98 12.23
N ALA A 3 11.89 -5.67 12.36
CA ALA A 3 11.27 -4.62 11.55
C ALA A 3 11.89 -3.24 11.82
N ASP A 4 12.13 -2.93 13.11
CA ASP A 4 12.76 -1.66 13.51
C ASP A 4 14.17 -1.52 12.94
N GLU A 5 15.00 -2.58 13.05
CA GLU A 5 16.34 -2.59 12.49
C GLU A 5 16.33 -2.40 10.97
N TYR A 6 15.38 -3.03 10.29
CA TYR A 6 15.24 -2.93 8.84
C TYR A 6 14.85 -1.52 8.38
N LEU A 7 13.84 -0.91 9.00
CA LEU A 7 13.41 0.44 8.66
C LEU A 7 14.48 1.48 8.98
N ARG A 8 15.18 1.35 10.12
CA ARG A 8 16.33 2.20 10.46
C ARG A 8 17.49 2.03 9.47
N PHE A 9 17.76 0.81 9.04
CA PHE A 9 18.81 0.54 8.04
C PHE A 9 18.50 1.26 6.71
N ILE A 10 17.26 1.17 6.21
CA ILE A 10 16.83 1.89 5.00
C ILE A 10 16.97 3.40 5.21
N ALA A 11 16.50 3.93 6.33
CA ALA A 11 16.58 5.34 6.66
C ALA A 11 18.04 5.86 6.64
N GLN A 12 18.97 5.11 7.25
CA GLN A 12 20.39 5.44 7.27
C GLN A 12 21.01 5.44 5.87
N LEU A 13 20.72 4.42 5.05
CA LEU A 13 21.21 4.35 3.66
C LEU A 13 20.72 5.52 2.81
N SER A 14 19.58 6.07 3.15
CA SER A 14 18.91 7.13 2.39
C SER A 14 19.09 8.53 3.00
N ASN A 15 19.95 8.68 4.02
CA ASN A 15 20.19 9.91 4.76
C ASN A 15 18.92 10.53 5.36
N ILE A 16 17.97 9.71 5.78
CA ILE A 16 16.77 10.11 6.50
C ILE A 16 17.12 10.28 7.98
N SER A 17 16.77 11.42 8.58
CA SER A 17 17.00 11.66 10.00
C SER A 17 16.12 10.79 10.89
N ASN A 18 16.51 10.60 12.16
CA ASN A 18 15.68 9.89 13.13
C ASN A 18 14.32 10.55 13.31
N GLU A 19 14.25 11.87 13.31
CA GLU A 19 12.99 12.63 13.40
C GLU A 19 12.06 12.33 12.21
N GLN A 20 12.59 12.32 10.99
CA GLN A 20 11.84 11.98 9.79
C GLN A 20 11.33 10.53 9.83
N LEU A 21 12.18 9.60 10.31
CA LEU A 21 11.77 8.20 10.49
C LEU A 21 10.64 8.08 11.52
N GLU A 22 10.75 8.74 12.69
CA GLU A 22 9.70 8.69 13.71
C GLU A 22 8.37 9.30 13.23
N ASN A 23 8.42 10.40 12.48
CA ASN A 23 7.24 11.00 11.85
C ASN A 23 6.59 10.03 10.86
N HIS A 24 7.39 9.36 10.04
CA HIS A 24 6.92 8.33 9.10
C HIS A 24 6.27 7.15 9.83
N LEU A 25 6.91 6.62 10.87
CA LEU A 25 6.36 5.52 11.66
C LEU A 25 5.09 5.92 12.39
N THR A 26 4.97 7.19 12.81
CA THR A 26 3.74 7.73 13.41
C THR A 26 2.59 7.74 12.41
N PHE A 27 2.82 8.17 11.16
CA PHE A 27 1.82 8.14 10.10
C PHE A 27 1.28 6.71 9.86
N PHE A 28 2.18 5.71 9.86
CA PHE A 28 1.82 4.31 9.65
C PHE A 28 1.49 3.53 10.93
N SER A 29 1.48 4.16 12.11
CA SER A 29 1.38 3.48 13.40
C SER A 29 0.16 2.56 13.54
N ARG A 30 -1.02 3.00 13.05
CA ARG A 30 -2.25 2.19 13.08
C ARG A 30 -2.19 0.98 12.14
N PHE A 31 -1.38 1.04 11.10
CA PHE A 31 -1.25 -0.02 10.11
C PHE A 31 -0.24 -1.07 10.52
N ILE A 32 0.95 -0.64 10.95
CA ILE A 32 2.02 -1.58 11.28
C ILE A 32 1.84 -2.21 12.67
N GLY A 33 1.31 -1.45 13.63
CA GLY A 33 1.01 -1.93 14.97
C GLY A 33 2.24 -2.14 15.88
N ALA A 34 2.00 -2.12 17.19
CA ALA A 34 3.02 -2.35 18.21
C ALA A 34 3.42 -3.85 18.33
N ASP A 35 2.67 -4.75 17.76
CA ASP A 35 2.96 -6.16 17.62
C ASP A 35 4.06 -6.47 16.59
N ILE A 36 4.40 -5.49 15.77
CA ILE A 36 5.49 -5.56 14.79
C ILE A 36 6.66 -4.67 15.23
N LEU A 37 6.38 -3.37 15.47
CA LEU A 37 7.39 -2.43 15.97
C LEU A 37 7.64 -2.65 17.45
N GLY A 38 8.91 -2.74 17.86
CA GLY A 38 9.30 -2.99 19.25
C GLY A 38 9.15 -4.45 19.71
N ALA A 39 8.62 -5.33 18.90
CA ALA A 39 8.37 -6.74 19.28
C ALA A 39 9.62 -7.63 19.36
N ASN A 40 10.80 -7.13 19.03
CA ASN A 40 12.06 -7.89 18.97
C ASN A 40 11.99 -9.18 18.14
N MET A 41 10.99 -9.29 17.25
CA MET A 41 10.80 -10.46 16.39
C MET A 41 11.52 -10.26 15.06
N LEU A 42 12.25 -11.29 14.63
CA LEU A 42 12.89 -11.25 13.31
C LEU A 42 11.85 -11.26 12.20
N ILE A 43 12.05 -10.46 11.14
CA ILE A 43 11.14 -10.37 9.97
C ILE A 43 10.83 -11.76 9.40
N ARG A 44 11.81 -12.67 9.34
CA ARG A 44 11.59 -14.04 8.84
C ARG A 44 10.52 -14.81 9.60
N ASN A 45 10.31 -14.48 10.89
CA ASN A 45 9.36 -15.14 11.78
C ASN A 45 7.98 -14.46 11.82
N LEU A 46 7.83 -13.28 11.18
CA LEU A 46 6.56 -12.61 11.06
C LEU A 46 5.59 -13.41 10.17
N SER A 47 4.29 -13.24 10.40
CA SER A 47 3.26 -13.74 9.48
C SER A 47 3.40 -13.10 8.09
N ALA A 48 2.78 -13.69 7.07
CA ALA A 48 2.78 -13.13 5.72
C ALA A 48 2.20 -11.71 5.70
N GLY A 49 1.09 -11.47 6.41
CA GLY A 49 0.48 -10.15 6.54
C GLY A 49 1.38 -9.13 7.22
N ASN A 50 2.06 -9.51 8.29
CA ASN A 50 2.99 -8.61 8.99
C ASN A 50 4.25 -8.30 8.15
N LYS A 51 4.76 -9.28 7.38
CA LYS A 51 5.82 -9.01 6.38
C LYS A 51 5.35 -8.03 5.32
N GLN A 52 4.12 -8.18 4.82
CA GLN A 52 3.50 -7.27 3.87
C GLN A 52 3.43 -5.84 4.43
N LYS A 53 2.97 -5.68 5.68
CA LYS A 53 2.93 -4.38 6.35
C LYS A 53 4.30 -3.71 6.43
N VAL A 54 5.33 -4.44 6.84
CA VAL A 54 6.72 -3.92 6.90
C VAL A 54 7.20 -3.47 5.52
N GLY A 55 6.97 -4.28 4.47
CA GLY A 55 7.35 -3.95 3.10
C GLY A 55 6.65 -2.69 2.58
N ILE A 56 5.35 -2.56 2.83
CA ILE A 56 4.58 -1.37 2.44
C ILE A 56 5.12 -0.12 3.15
N VAL A 57 5.30 -0.16 4.48
CA VAL A 57 5.85 0.98 5.24
C VAL A 57 7.22 1.40 4.71
N ALA A 58 8.08 0.42 4.38
CA ALA A 58 9.40 0.67 3.81
C ALA A 58 9.33 1.36 2.43
N ALA A 59 8.37 0.98 1.59
CA ALA A 59 8.20 1.56 0.25
C ALA A 59 7.89 3.07 0.29
N PHE A 60 7.24 3.54 1.34
CA PHE A 60 6.89 4.95 1.52
C PHE A 60 7.94 5.77 2.27
N LEU A 61 8.96 5.15 2.85
CA LEU A 61 9.91 5.80 3.74
C LEU A 61 10.67 6.97 3.10
N LEU A 62 10.92 6.90 1.79
CA LEU A 62 11.62 7.94 1.02
C LEU A 62 10.70 9.05 0.52
N HIS A 63 9.44 9.08 0.92
CA HIS A 63 8.43 10.01 0.40
C HIS A 63 8.41 10.07 -1.14
N PRO A 64 8.32 8.91 -1.83
CA PRO A 64 8.40 8.88 -3.29
C PRO A 64 7.20 9.59 -3.93
N SER A 65 7.45 10.27 -5.06
CA SER A 65 6.38 10.86 -5.89
C SER A 65 5.65 9.82 -6.76
N LEU A 66 6.21 8.62 -6.88
CA LEU A 66 5.61 7.48 -7.56
C LEU A 66 5.81 6.22 -6.72
N VAL A 67 4.72 5.55 -6.39
CA VAL A 67 4.71 4.28 -5.65
C VAL A 67 4.05 3.21 -6.50
N LEU A 68 4.69 2.05 -6.60
CA LEU A 68 4.16 0.86 -7.26
C LEU A 68 3.97 -0.24 -6.21
N LEU A 69 2.75 -0.72 -6.08
CA LEU A 69 2.39 -1.79 -5.14
C LEU A 69 1.74 -2.95 -5.88
N ASP A 70 2.34 -4.12 -5.76
CA ASP A 70 1.81 -5.35 -6.36
C ASP A 70 1.00 -6.13 -5.31
N GLU A 71 -0.31 -6.28 -5.55
CA GLU A 71 -1.27 -6.96 -4.68
C GLU A 71 -1.17 -6.57 -3.19
N PRO A 72 -1.18 -5.27 -2.83
CA PRO A 72 -0.86 -4.81 -1.48
C PRO A 72 -1.85 -5.24 -0.40
N PHE A 73 -3.06 -5.66 -0.77
CA PHE A 73 -4.11 -6.10 0.16
C PHE A 73 -4.03 -7.59 0.51
N ASN A 74 -3.20 -8.37 -0.21
CA ASN A 74 -3.04 -9.79 0.07
C ASN A 74 -2.47 -10.02 1.47
N PHE A 75 -2.92 -11.10 2.10
CA PHE A 75 -2.54 -11.52 3.45
C PHE A 75 -2.93 -10.56 4.59
N LEU A 76 -3.58 -9.44 4.29
CA LEU A 76 -4.07 -8.49 5.29
C LEU A 76 -5.49 -8.88 5.74
N ASP A 77 -5.74 -8.73 7.04
CA ASP A 77 -7.08 -8.82 7.59
C ASP A 77 -7.94 -7.61 7.13
N PRO A 78 -9.29 -7.72 7.18
CA PRO A 78 -10.18 -6.66 6.68
C PRO A 78 -9.95 -5.28 7.33
N SER A 79 -9.58 -5.25 8.61
CA SER A 79 -9.28 -3.99 9.31
C SER A 79 -8.02 -3.35 8.76
N SER A 80 -6.95 -4.14 8.59
CA SER A 80 -5.68 -3.68 7.98
C SER A 80 -5.86 -3.23 6.53
N GLN A 81 -6.72 -3.92 5.75
CA GLN A 81 -7.06 -3.50 4.38
C GLN A 81 -7.71 -2.12 4.36
N ASN A 82 -8.68 -1.86 5.25
CA ASN A 82 -9.35 -0.56 5.33
C ASN A 82 -8.39 0.56 5.77
N ILE A 83 -7.51 0.29 6.73
CA ILE A 83 -6.48 1.24 7.14
C ILE A 83 -5.55 1.55 5.98
N LEU A 84 -5.10 0.53 5.23
CA LEU A 84 -4.23 0.73 4.08
C LEU A 84 -4.90 1.58 2.99
N LYS A 85 -6.18 1.32 2.66
CA LYS A 85 -6.93 2.14 1.70
C LYS A 85 -6.88 3.62 2.08
N TYR A 86 -7.18 3.93 3.34
CA TYR A 86 -7.12 5.29 3.85
C TYR A 86 -5.72 5.90 3.73
N LEU A 87 -4.67 5.16 4.12
CA LEU A 87 -3.28 5.63 4.07
C LEU A 87 -2.81 5.91 2.63
N LEU A 88 -3.19 5.07 1.66
CA LEU A 88 -2.84 5.27 0.26
C LEU A 88 -3.48 6.54 -0.32
N GLN A 89 -4.76 6.79 0.00
CA GLN A 89 -5.46 7.99 -0.40
C GLN A 89 -4.87 9.24 0.26
N ALA A 90 -4.68 9.22 1.59
CA ALA A 90 -4.09 10.33 2.34
C ALA A 90 -2.69 10.67 1.83
N TYR A 91 -1.84 9.66 1.61
CA TYR A 91 -0.50 9.86 1.07
C TYR A 91 -0.52 10.52 -0.31
N SER A 92 -1.37 10.00 -1.22
CA SER A 92 -1.50 10.55 -2.57
C SER A 92 -1.93 12.02 -2.56
N GLU A 93 -2.88 12.38 -1.69
CA GLU A 93 -3.39 13.74 -1.56
C GLU A 93 -2.37 14.69 -0.91
N GLU A 94 -1.78 14.29 0.22
CA GLU A 94 -0.84 15.12 0.99
C GLU A 94 0.47 15.39 0.24
N HIS A 95 0.97 14.39 -0.48
CA HIS A 95 2.25 14.49 -1.21
C HIS A 95 2.09 14.72 -2.71
N GLN A 96 0.86 14.82 -3.22
CA GLN A 96 0.56 14.86 -4.66
C GLN A 96 1.27 13.73 -5.43
N ALA A 97 1.35 12.57 -4.80
CA ALA A 97 2.06 11.40 -5.31
C ALA A 97 1.14 10.52 -6.14
N ILE A 98 1.71 9.87 -7.15
CA ILE A 98 1.04 8.84 -7.94
C ILE A 98 1.24 7.50 -7.24
N VAL A 99 0.13 6.84 -6.89
CA VAL A 99 0.14 5.48 -6.34
C VAL A 99 -0.51 4.54 -7.35
N ILE A 100 0.26 3.59 -7.86
CA ILE A 100 -0.23 2.55 -8.77
C ILE A 100 -0.27 1.24 -8.01
N ILE A 101 -1.42 0.59 -8.02
CA ILE A 101 -1.61 -0.71 -7.39
C ILE A 101 -2.07 -1.74 -8.42
N SER A 102 -1.55 -2.96 -8.36
CA SER A 102 -2.19 -4.11 -8.99
C SER A 102 -3.16 -4.77 -8.01
N SER A 103 -4.27 -5.28 -8.48
CA SER A 103 -5.19 -6.08 -7.68
C SER A 103 -6.06 -6.95 -8.58
N HIS A 104 -6.32 -8.18 -8.15
CA HIS A 104 -7.35 -9.04 -8.73
C HIS A 104 -8.70 -8.89 -8.02
N ASN A 105 -8.76 -8.10 -6.95
CA ASN A 105 -10.01 -7.78 -6.26
C ASN A 105 -10.57 -6.45 -6.77
N ILE A 106 -11.65 -6.55 -7.54
CA ILE A 106 -12.32 -5.42 -8.18
C ILE A 106 -12.79 -4.39 -7.15
N GLN A 107 -13.36 -4.86 -6.04
CA GLN A 107 -13.91 -3.96 -5.02
C GLN A 107 -12.82 -3.07 -4.39
N HIS A 108 -11.64 -3.63 -4.07
CA HIS A 108 -10.53 -2.81 -3.57
C HIS A 108 -10.12 -1.76 -4.59
N THR A 109 -10.08 -2.14 -5.87
CA THR A 109 -9.70 -1.24 -6.96
C THR A 109 -10.68 -0.08 -7.11
N ILE A 110 -11.99 -0.37 -7.14
CA ILE A 110 -13.05 0.64 -7.27
C ILE A 110 -13.05 1.60 -6.06
N ASP A 111 -12.84 1.08 -4.86
CA ASP A 111 -12.96 1.87 -3.63
C ASP A 111 -11.94 3.02 -3.55
N ILE A 112 -10.72 2.81 -4.04
CA ILE A 112 -9.60 3.75 -3.81
C ILE A 112 -9.04 4.40 -5.06
N SER A 113 -9.28 3.83 -6.25
CA SER A 113 -8.65 4.33 -7.48
C SER A 113 -9.50 5.40 -8.14
N GLN A 114 -8.84 6.42 -8.67
CA GLN A 114 -9.47 7.45 -9.53
C GLN A 114 -9.46 7.04 -11.00
N ARG A 115 -8.55 6.15 -11.39
CA ARG A 115 -8.41 5.60 -12.74
C ARG A 115 -8.11 4.12 -12.66
N ILE A 116 -8.77 3.34 -13.49
CA ILE A 116 -8.66 1.88 -13.48
C ILE A 116 -8.26 1.40 -14.88
N LEU A 117 -7.18 0.65 -14.93
CA LEU A 117 -6.70 0.00 -16.15
C LEU A 117 -6.97 -1.50 -16.06
N LEU A 118 -7.74 -2.05 -17.00
CA LEU A 118 -7.94 -3.48 -17.11
C LEU A 118 -6.90 -4.09 -18.04
N LEU A 119 -6.09 -5.00 -17.47
CA LEU A 119 -4.98 -5.64 -18.16
C LEU A 119 -5.33 -7.11 -18.46
N GLU A 120 -5.29 -7.49 -19.72
CA GLU A 120 -5.46 -8.88 -20.15
C GLU A 120 -4.35 -9.28 -21.14
N LYS A 121 -3.70 -10.42 -20.88
CA LYS A 121 -2.65 -10.98 -21.75
C LYS A 121 -1.58 -9.96 -22.17
N GLY A 122 -1.19 -9.08 -21.22
CA GLY A 122 -0.17 -8.06 -21.44
C GLY A 122 -0.65 -6.83 -22.22
N LYS A 123 -1.96 -6.67 -22.45
CA LYS A 123 -2.54 -5.51 -23.13
C LYS A 123 -3.55 -4.82 -22.23
N ILE A 124 -3.55 -3.48 -22.27
CA ILE A 124 -4.61 -2.68 -21.65
C ILE A 124 -5.82 -2.77 -22.57
N ILE A 125 -6.91 -3.36 -22.06
CA ILE A 125 -8.16 -3.54 -22.79
C ILE A 125 -9.24 -2.55 -22.39
N LYS A 126 -9.12 -1.95 -21.21
CA LYS A 126 -9.96 -0.84 -20.76
C LYS A 126 -9.15 0.16 -19.97
N ASP A 127 -9.57 1.42 -20.07
CA ASP A 127 -9.03 2.57 -19.32
C ASP A 127 -10.23 3.42 -18.86
N LEU A 128 -10.52 3.34 -17.56
CA LEU A 128 -11.76 3.87 -16.98
C LEU A 128 -11.46 5.00 -16.00
N ASP A 129 -12.13 6.12 -16.16
CA ASP A 129 -12.22 7.16 -15.12
C ASP A 129 -13.17 6.67 -14.02
N ASN A 130 -12.67 6.63 -12.78
CA ASN A 130 -13.43 6.23 -11.60
C ASN A 130 -13.56 7.37 -10.57
N THR A 131 -13.33 8.60 -10.96
CA THR A 131 -13.40 9.78 -10.07
C THR A 131 -14.75 9.85 -9.32
N ASN A 132 -15.84 9.46 -9.99
CA ASN A 132 -17.18 9.40 -9.41
C ASN A 132 -17.63 7.99 -9.02
N LYS A 133 -16.71 7.03 -8.93
CA LYS A 133 -16.97 5.62 -8.60
C LYS A 133 -17.99 4.94 -9.53
N VAL A 134 -17.97 5.30 -10.81
CA VAL A 134 -18.89 4.80 -11.83
C VAL A 134 -18.36 3.57 -12.57
N ALA A 135 -17.10 3.21 -12.39
CA ALA A 135 -16.48 2.08 -13.07
C ALA A 135 -17.04 0.70 -12.63
N ASP A 136 -17.76 0.65 -11.49
CA ASP A 136 -18.28 -0.60 -10.91
C ASP A 136 -19.19 -1.34 -11.92
N ALA A 137 -20.21 -0.68 -12.46
CA ALA A 137 -21.16 -1.30 -13.38
C ALA A 137 -20.48 -1.82 -14.67
N GLU A 138 -19.48 -1.08 -15.17
CA GLU A 138 -18.77 -1.47 -16.39
C GLU A 138 -17.81 -2.65 -16.16
N LEU A 139 -17.15 -2.69 -15.00
CA LEU A 139 -16.28 -3.79 -14.63
C LEU A 139 -17.07 -5.06 -14.31
N GLN A 140 -18.18 -4.96 -13.57
CA GLN A 140 -19.06 -6.11 -13.29
C GLN A 140 -19.57 -6.75 -14.58
N THR A 141 -20.06 -5.95 -15.53
CA THR A 141 -20.52 -6.43 -16.84
C THR A 141 -19.42 -7.18 -17.61
N TYR A 142 -18.17 -6.74 -17.49
CA TYR A 142 -17.05 -7.40 -18.16
C TYR A 142 -16.72 -8.77 -17.56
N PHE A 143 -16.80 -8.92 -16.25
CA PHE A 143 -16.44 -10.18 -15.56
C PHE A 143 -17.61 -11.20 -15.49
N GLU A 144 -18.84 -10.76 -15.75
CA GLU A 144 -20.02 -11.63 -15.83
C GLU A 144 -20.25 -12.19 -17.25
N SER A 145 -19.54 -11.70 -18.25
CA SER A 145 -19.61 -12.12 -19.65
C SER A 145 -18.57 -13.20 -19.98
#